data_f9b1c7b0988a358b3deb60cc0b132c1d
#
_entry.id   f9b1c7b0988a358b3deb60cc0b132c1d
#
_cell.length_a   1.000
_cell.length_b   1.000
_cell.length_c   1.000
_cell.angle_alpha   90.00
_cell.angle_beta   90.00
_cell.angle_gamma   90.00
#
_symmetry.space_group_name_H-M   'P 1'
#
loop_
_entity.id
_entity.type
_entity.pdbx_description
1 polymer ?
#
loop_
_entity_poly.entity_id
_entity_poly.type
_entity_poly.pdbx_seq_one_letter_code
_entity_poly.pdbx_strand_id
1 'polypeptide(L)' 'MKAEYREVISLLRKGYSIRDVVKLSGKGVSTAQRVKRLIKVQSPQ' A
#
# COMPACT_ATOMS: atom_id res chain seq x y z
N MET A 1 -5.50 -0.02 13.17
CA MET A 1 -5.37 -0.26 11.72
C MET A 1 -5.44 -1.74 11.43
N LYS A 2 -6.10 -2.12 10.36
CA LYS A 2 -6.24 -3.53 10.02
C LYS A 2 -4.91 -4.11 9.56
N ALA A 3 -4.70 -5.38 9.87
CA ALA A 3 -3.45 -6.06 9.50
C ALA A 3 -3.21 -6.01 7.99
N GLU A 4 -4.27 -6.15 7.20
CA GLU A 4 -4.12 -6.13 5.75
C GLU A 4 -3.60 -4.78 5.24
N TYR A 5 -3.99 -3.70 5.89
CA TYR A 5 -3.47 -2.39 5.51
C TYR A 5 -2.00 -2.26 5.86
N ARG A 6 -1.63 -2.80 7.00
CA ARG A 6 -0.23 -2.75 7.44
C ARG A 6 0.67 -3.50 6.46
N GLU A 7 0.20 -4.62 5.95
CA GLU A 7 0.96 -5.39 4.98
C GLU A 7 1.19 -4.58 3.71
N VAL A 8 0.13 -3.93 3.23
CA VAL A 8 0.24 -3.11 2.03
C VAL A 8 1.19 -1.94 2.28
N ILE A 9 1.08 -1.29 3.42
CA ILE A 9 1.96 -0.18 3.77
C ILE A 9 3.41 -0.63 3.78
N SER A 10 3.68 -1.79 4.38
CA SER A 10 5.02 -2.32 4.47
C SER A 10 5.62 -2.54 3.08
N LEU A 11 4.83 -3.11 2.17
CA LEU A 11 5.29 -3.36 0.81
C LEU A 11 5.55 -2.06 0.07
N LEU A 12 4.66 -1.08 0.23
CA LEU A 12 4.83 0.20 -0.43
C LEU A 12 6.10 0.91 0.06
N ARG A 13 6.38 0.79 1.34
CA ARG A 13 7.57 1.41 1.91
C ARG A 13 8.85 0.79 1.38
N LYS A 14 8.78 -0.48 1.03
CA LYS A 14 9.93 -1.17 0.46
C LYS A 14 10.19 -0.79 -1.00
N GLY A 15 9.27 -0.03 -1.58
CA GLY A 15 9.46 0.43 -2.95
C GLY A 15 8.73 -0.36 -4.00
N TYR A 16 7.87 -1.29 -3.58
CA TYR A 16 7.10 -2.07 -4.54
C TYR A 16 6.05 -1.20 -5.22
N SER A 17 5.81 -1.48 -6.49
CA SER A 17 4.76 -0.79 -7.22
C SER A 17 3.39 -1.32 -6.79
N ILE A 18 2.34 -0.60 -7.20
CA ILE A 18 0.97 -1.02 -6.90
C ILE A 18 0.73 -2.44 -7.41
N ARG A 19 1.20 -2.74 -8.59
CA ARG A 19 1.02 -4.07 -9.16
C ARG A 19 1.65 -5.15 -8.29
N ASP A 20 2.86 -4.90 -7.85
CA ASP A 20 3.57 -5.85 -7.01
C ASP A 20 2.89 -5.98 -5.66
N VAL A 21 2.43 -4.87 -5.10
CA VAL A 21 1.74 -4.87 -3.83
C VAL A 21 0.48 -5.72 -3.92
N VAL A 22 -0.28 -5.56 -5.00
CA VAL A 22 -1.50 -6.35 -5.21
C VAL A 22 -1.18 -7.84 -5.28
N LYS A 23 -0.13 -8.19 -6.01
CA LYS A 23 0.28 -9.57 -6.15
C LYS A 23 0.73 -10.18 -4.83
N LEU A 24 1.58 -9.46 -4.13
CA LEU A 24 2.20 -9.99 -2.92
C LEU A 24 1.23 -10.03 -1.75
N SER A 25 0.37 -9.04 -1.64
CA SER A 25 -0.58 -8.97 -0.53
C SER A 25 -1.87 -9.71 -0.81
N GLY A 26 -2.19 -9.93 -2.09
CA GLY A 26 -3.45 -10.54 -2.46
C GLY A 26 -4.65 -9.62 -2.33
N LYS A 27 -4.40 -8.33 -2.15
CA LYS A 27 -5.47 -7.35 -2.04
C LYS A 27 -5.79 -6.76 -3.40
N GLY A 28 -6.96 -6.13 -3.50
CA GLY A 28 -7.36 -5.50 -4.75
C GLY A 28 -6.57 -4.24 -5.04
N VAL A 29 -6.57 -3.83 -6.32
CA VAL A 29 -5.88 -2.62 -6.72
C VAL A 29 -6.44 -1.41 -5.98
N SER A 30 -7.75 -1.37 -5.80
CA SER A 30 -8.40 -0.26 -5.11
C SER A 30 -7.85 -0.09 -3.69
N THR A 31 -7.68 -1.19 -2.99
CA THR A 31 -7.14 -1.17 -1.63
C THR A 31 -5.72 -0.64 -1.63
N ALA A 32 -4.90 -1.15 -2.54
CA ALA A 32 -3.50 -0.72 -2.61
C ALA A 32 -3.40 0.77 -2.93
N GLN A 33 -4.21 1.25 -3.85
CA GLN A 33 -4.20 2.66 -4.21
C GLN A 33 -4.66 3.54 -3.05
N ARG A 34 -5.69 3.09 -2.33
CA ARG A 34 -6.18 3.84 -1.20
C ARG A 34 -5.11 3.97 -0.12
N VAL A 35 -4.45 2.87 0.19
CA VAL A 35 -3.41 2.88 1.21
C VAL A 35 -2.23 3.74 0.77
N LYS A 36 -1.85 3.63 -0.49
CA LYS A 36 -0.75 4.44 -1.01
C LYS A 36 -1.08 5.93 -0.88
N ARG A 37 -2.32 6.29 -1.15
CA ARG A 37 -2.74 7.68 -1.04
C ARG A 37 -2.65 8.17 0.40
N LEU A 38 -3.04 7.32 1.35
CA LEU A 38 -2.97 7.67 2.76
C LEU A 38 -1.54 7.94 3.20
N ILE A 39 -0.63 7.07 2.78
CA ILE A 39 0.78 7.23 3.12
C ILE A 39 1.33 8.50 2.49
N LYS A 40 0.97 8.74 1.25
CA LYS A 40 1.48 9.90 0.52
C LYS A 40 1.05 11.20 1.17
N VAL A 41 -0.17 11.22 1.68
CA VAL A 41 -0.68 12.41 2.35
C VAL A 41 0.15 12.75 3.58
N GLN A 42 0.67 11.74 4.25
CA GLN A 42 1.48 11.92 5.44
C GLN A 42 2.89 12.35 5.10
N SER A 43 3.31 12.15 3.88
CA SER A 43 4.66 12.51 3.47
C SER A 43 4.64 13.87 2.81
N PRO A 44 5.12 14.89 3.48
CA PRO A 44 5.19 16.23 2.88
C PRO A 44 6.17 16.21 1.72
N GLN A 45 5.76 16.83 0.67
CA GLN A 45 6.59 16.91 -0.52
C GLN A 45 7.45 18.16 -0.50
#